data_613d8d4b499afcd87f75d588aef47684
#
_entry.id   613d8d4b499afcd87f75d588aef47684
#
_cell.length_a   1.000
_cell.length_b   1.000
_cell.length_c   1.000
_cell.angle_alpha   90.00
_cell.angle_beta   90.00
_cell.angle_gamma   90.00
#
_symmetry.space_group_name_H-M   'P 1'
#
loop_
_entity.id
_entity.type
_entity.pdbx_description
1 polymer ?
#
loop_
_entity_poly.entity_id
_entity_poly.type
_entity_poly.pdbx_seq_one_letter_code
_entity_poly.pdbx_strand_id
1 'polypeptide(L)'
;MSRIRYTRHLPAATVAAGLVLALAACGGSSSTSADGAAPSAAAEQLNPNADLSKQSLTITIWDGYSPKDLADQVKKKLGFELKTAIHDTNETAMAKLTANADSGIDVAFVSGQYAQALNEQGLLEPLHSELIPNLANLYPEAAQLSFDKGNKFSVPYTWGTTGICYRTDLVKTPPTSWNDLLNPSADLKGKVTMMTTERWLALPALKQLGLSINTTDDKQLAQAKDLLLKAKQGGMLYDDTTFGAKLEKGEAALVEAWDGWCPTTNPKIKFVVPKEGSDLWSDTMVIMKTSKNKEAAHAFINYILDPAVHSWVGENILYKVPNKAAMDLLIKNNQDLLAKNTPLQMTPAELLKGESIVDLGEASTKYTRLATEISANQ
;
A
#
# COMPACT_ATOMS: atom_id res chain seq x y z
N MET A 1 -46.57 -27.67 -4.85
CA MET A 1 -47.79 -27.04 -5.38
C MET A 1 -47.68 -25.54 -5.16
N SER A 2 -47.76 -24.83 -6.13
CA SER A 2 -48.20 -23.53 -6.58
C SER A 2 -47.09 -22.75 -7.30
N ARG A 3 -47.20 -22.73 -8.62
CA ARG A 3 -46.41 -21.87 -9.55
C ARG A 3 -47.15 -20.56 -9.72
N ILE A 4 -46.51 -19.45 -9.51
CA ILE A 4 -47.05 -18.14 -9.91
C ILE A 4 -46.23 -17.68 -11.13
N ARG A 5 -46.91 -17.57 -12.27
CA ARG A 5 -46.48 -16.95 -13.51
C ARG A 5 -46.76 -15.46 -13.44
N TYR A 6 -45.76 -14.62 -13.76
CA TYR A 6 -46.03 -13.22 -14.09
C TYR A 6 -45.79 -12.98 -15.56
N THR A 7 -46.83 -12.51 -16.19
CA THR A 7 -46.94 -12.11 -17.62
C THR A 7 -46.37 -10.70 -17.83
N ARG A 8 -45.64 -10.59 -18.94
CA ARG A 8 -45.14 -9.32 -19.49
C ARG A 8 -46.29 -8.49 -20.06
N HIS A 9 -46.29 -7.18 -19.79
CA HIS A 9 -46.93 -6.18 -20.66
C HIS A 9 -45.93 -5.06 -20.95
N LEU A 10 -45.62 -4.89 -22.25
CA LEU A 10 -45.00 -3.72 -22.85
C LEU A 10 -46.12 -2.75 -23.26
N PRO A 11 -45.92 -1.45 -23.22
CA PRO A 11 -46.53 -0.56 -24.22
C PRO A 11 -45.49 0.07 -25.13
N ALA A 12 -45.77 -0.03 -26.40
CA ALA A 12 -45.18 0.73 -27.47
C ALA A 12 -45.73 2.16 -27.48
N ALA A 13 -44.91 3.14 -27.73
CA ALA A 13 -45.34 4.48 -28.12
C ALA A 13 -44.44 5.04 -29.21
N THR A 14 -45.08 5.50 -30.20
CA THR A 14 -44.79 5.84 -31.57
C THR A 14 -44.00 7.15 -31.75
N VAL A 15 -43.25 7.16 -32.82
CA VAL A 15 -42.51 8.20 -33.53
C VAL A 15 -43.35 9.45 -33.87
N ALA A 16 -42.68 10.62 -33.83
CA ALA A 16 -43.03 11.76 -34.69
C ALA A 16 -41.73 12.50 -35.09
N ALA A 17 -41.48 12.47 -36.38
CA ALA A 17 -40.45 13.20 -37.09
C ALA A 17 -40.85 14.65 -37.29
N GLY A 18 -39.90 15.57 -37.16
CA GLY A 18 -40.05 16.97 -37.56
C GLY A 18 -38.78 17.46 -38.22
N LEU A 19 -38.81 17.49 -39.56
CA LEU A 19 -37.82 18.11 -40.44
C LEU A 19 -38.04 19.61 -40.46
N VAL A 20 -37.00 20.42 -40.24
CA VAL A 20 -36.95 21.80 -40.76
C VAL A 20 -35.58 22.04 -41.38
N LEU A 21 -35.57 22.17 -42.69
CA LEU A 21 -34.47 22.70 -43.50
C LEU A 21 -34.49 24.23 -43.44
N ALA A 22 -33.33 24.85 -43.26
CA ALA A 22 -33.06 26.21 -43.73
C ALA A 22 -31.61 26.30 -44.22
N LEU A 23 -31.49 26.53 -45.54
CA LEU A 23 -30.26 26.88 -46.24
C LEU A 23 -30.00 28.39 -46.14
N ALA A 24 -28.73 28.79 -45.97
CA ALA A 24 -28.07 29.96 -46.62
C ALA A 24 -26.60 29.93 -46.19
N ALA A 25 -25.68 29.67 -47.00
CA ALA A 25 -24.96 30.40 -48.07
C ALA A 25 -23.70 31.15 -47.56
N CYS A 26 -22.57 30.62 -48.04
CA CYS A 26 -21.31 31.27 -48.48
C CYS A 26 -20.46 32.16 -47.55
N GLY A 27 -19.24 31.77 -47.38
CA GLY A 27 -18.10 32.68 -47.51
C GLY A 27 -16.96 32.52 -46.52
N GLY A 28 -15.77 32.13 -47.00
CA GLY A 28 -14.53 32.57 -46.40
C GLY A 28 -13.69 31.48 -45.73
N SER A 29 -12.70 30.98 -46.45
CA SER A 29 -11.57 30.20 -45.98
C SER A 29 -10.73 30.98 -44.96
N SER A 30 -10.48 30.36 -43.79
CA SER A 30 -9.18 30.51 -43.09
C SER A 30 -9.06 29.34 -42.09
N SER A 31 -8.10 28.50 -42.36
CA SER A 31 -7.64 27.42 -41.53
C SER A 31 -6.99 27.99 -40.24
N THR A 32 -7.62 27.79 -39.12
CA THR A 32 -6.96 27.83 -37.82
C THR A 32 -7.35 26.59 -37.05
N SER A 33 -6.37 25.70 -36.93
CA SER A 33 -6.41 24.57 -36.03
C SER A 33 -6.55 25.10 -34.59
N ALA A 34 -7.74 25.02 -34.04
CA ALA A 34 -7.93 25.24 -32.62
C ALA A 34 -7.77 23.88 -31.92
N ASP A 35 -6.57 23.63 -31.43
CA ASP A 35 -6.36 22.70 -30.33
C ASP A 35 -7.14 23.22 -29.12
N GLY A 36 -8.34 22.71 -28.98
CA GLY A 36 -9.17 22.93 -27.80
C GLY A 36 -8.68 22.08 -26.64
N ALA A 37 -7.55 22.42 -26.03
CA ALA A 37 -7.24 21.95 -24.71
C ALA A 37 -8.34 22.47 -23.77
N ALA A 38 -9.11 21.56 -23.18
CA ALA A 38 -10.03 21.90 -22.11
C ALA A 38 -9.25 22.69 -21.03
N PRO A 39 -9.81 23.77 -20.48
CA PRO A 39 -9.14 24.53 -19.45
C PRO A 39 -8.85 23.59 -18.28
N SER A 40 -7.58 23.37 -17.99
CA SER A 40 -7.13 22.74 -16.74
C SER A 40 -7.77 23.55 -15.61
N ALA A 41 -8.64 22.92 -14.83
CA ALA A 41 -9.18 23.57 -13.64
C ALA A 41 -7.98 24.07 -12.84
N ALA A 42 -7.92 25.38 -12.58
CA ALA A 42 -6.87 25.96 -11.78
C ALA A 42 -6.86 25.21 -10.43
N ALA A 43 -5.68 24.75 -10.00
CA ALA A 43 -5.53 24.09 -8.72
C ALA A 43 -6.13 25.01 -7.64
N GLU A 44 -6.94 24.45 -6.75
CA GLU A 44 -7.55 25.17 -5.64
C GLU A 44 -6.43 25.79 -4.79
N GLN A 45 -6.49 27.10 -4.58
CA GLN A 45 -5.51 27.78 -3.73
C GLN A 45 -5.93 27.59 -2.27
N LEU A 46 -5.17 26.81 -1.52
CA LEU A 46 -5.37 26.64 -0.08
C LEU A 46 -4.80 27.83 0.70
N ASN A 47 -5.43 28.14 1.83
CA ASN A 47 -4.99 29.24 2.67
C ASN A 47 -3.96 28.76 3.72
N PRO A 48 -2.67 29.14 3.61
CA PRO A 48 -1.65 28.73 4.58
C PRO A 48 -1.90 29.28 6.00
N ASN A 49 -2.76 30.27 6.14
CA ASN A 49 -3.13 30.88 7.42
C ASN A 49 -4.58 30.56 7.82
N ALA A 50 -5.14 29.43 7.34
CA ALA A 50 -6.49 29.04 7.70
C ALA A 50 -6.63 28.83 9.22
N ASP A 51 -7.78 29.25 9.76
CA ASP A 51 -8.13 28.95 11.15
C ASP A 51 -8.53 27.47 11.27
N LEU A 52 -7.56 26.63 11.60
CA LEU A 52 -7.74 25.18 11.71
C LEU A 52 -8.70 24.78 12.82
N SER A 53 -8.92 25.64 13.84
CA SER A 53 -9.84 25.36 14.95
C SER A 53 -11.31 25.17 14.52
N LYS A 54 -11.64 25.63 13.31
CA LYS A 54 -12.96 25.46 12.68
C LYS A 54 -13.08 24.22 11.80
N GLN A 55 -11.98 23.49 11.62
CA GLN A 55 -11.95 22.27 10.84
C GLN A 55 -11.99 21.04 11.76
N SER A 56 -12.33 19.89 11.19
CA SER A 56 -12.22 18.58 11.84
C SER A 56 -11.74 17.58 10.82
N LEU A 57 -10.91 16.63 11.23
CA LEU A 57 -10.32 15.69 10.31
C LEU A 57 -10.80 14.26 10.63
N THR A 58 -11.19 13.52 9.62
CA THR A 58 -11.43 12.08 9.72
C THR A 58 -10.38 11.34 8.92
N ILE A 59 -9.59 10.49 9.58
CA ILE A 59 -8.60 9.65 8.91
C ILE A 59 -9.07 8.19 8.87
N THR A 60 -8.57 7.42 7.90
CA THR A 60 -8.64 5.96 7.93
C THR A 60 -7.24 5.36 7.93
N ILE A 61 -6.99 4.38 8.81
CA ILE A 61 -5.66 3.81 9.08
C ILE A 61 -5.83 2.39 9.64
N TRP A 62 -4.79 1.55 9.55
CA TRP A 62 -4.76 0.23 10.19
C TRP A 62 -4.74 0.33 11.72
N ASP A 63 -5.30 -0.68 12.39
CA ASP A 63 -5.21 -0.76 13.85
C ASP A 63 -3.75 -0.85 14.31
N GLY A 64 -3.46 -0.13 15.40
CA GLY A 64 -2.10 -0.09 15.97
C GLY A 64 -1.06 0.69 15.15
N TYR A 65 -1.45 1.32 14.03
CA TYR A 65 -0.53 2.03 13.12
C TYR A 65 -0.23 3.48 13.53
N SER A 66 -0.77 3.93 14.66
CA SER A 66 -0.53 5.26 15.24
C SER A 66 -0.58 5.20 16.77
N PRO A 67 -0.03 6.22 17.48
CA PRO A 67 -0.22 6.36 18.92
C PRO A 67 -1.70 6.36 19.30
N LYS A 68 -2.04 5.70 20.40
CA LYS A 68 -3.44 5.65 20.88
C LYS A 68 -4.02 7.03 21.26
N ASP A 69 -3.16 7.95 21.62
CA ASP A 69 -3.49 9.33 21.99
C ASP A 69 -3.27 10.34 20.84
N LEU A 70 -3.13 9.85 19.58
CA LEU A 70 -2.90 10.72 18.41
C LEU A 70 -3.94 11.84 18.31
N ALA A 71 -5.21 11.54 18.59
CA ALA A 71 -6.28 12.54 18.54
C ALA A 71 -6.05 13.69 19.55
N ASP A 72 -5.65 13.35 20.77
CA ASP A 72 -5.34 14.33 21.82
C ASP A 72 -4.09 15.16 21.47
N GLN A 73 -3.08 14.52 20.88
CA GLN A 73 -1.88 15.18 20.39
C GLN A 73 -2.21 16.20 19.29
N VAL A 74 -3.01 15.81 18.30
CA VAL A 74 -3.47 16.68 17.20
C VAL A 74 -4.29 17.84 17.77
N LYS A 75 -5.26 17.57 18.66
CA LYS A 75 -6.06 18.63 19.29
C LYS A 75 -5.18 19.65 20.02
N LYS A 76 -4.21 19.16 20.78
CA LYS A 76 -3.29 20.00 21.56
C LYS A 76 -2.36 20.83 20.67
N LYS A 77 -1.85 20.26 19.58
CA LYS A 77 -0.81 20.85 18.73
C LYS A 77 -1.36 21.66 17.57
N LEU A 78 -2.45 21.21 16.96
CA LEU A 78 -3.02 21.80 15.74
C LEU A 78 -4.37 22.46 15.96
N GLY A 79 -5.04 22.22 17.09
CA GLY A 79 -6.25 22.92 17.52
C GLY A 79 -7.57 22.35 16.99
N PHE A 80 -7.56 21.31 16.16
CA PHE A 80 -8.76 20.70 15.60
C PHE A 80 -9.02 19.28 16.10
N GLU A 81 -10.25 18.78 15.91
CA GLU A 81 -10.64 17.42 16.29
C GLU A 81 -10.20 16.41 15.21
N LEU A 82 -9.59 15.31 15.66
CA LEU A 82 -9.23 14.17 14.83
C LEU A 82 -10.14 12.97 15.15
N LYS A 83 -10.76 12.40 14.13
CA LYS A 83 -11.50 11.12 14.20
C LYS A 83 -10.75 10.06 13.44
N THR A 84 -10.64 8.87 14.00
CA THR A 84 -9.97 7.74 13.37
C THR A 84 -10.97 6.63 13.06
N ALA A 85 -11.00 6.24 11.79
CA ALA A 85 -11.70 5.06 11.31
C ALA A 85 -10.67 3.96 11.05
N ILE A 86 -10.85 2.80 11.63
CA ILE A 86 -9.95 1.67 11.41
C ILE A 86 -10.40 0.89 10.18
N HIS A 87 -9.44 0.40 9.40
CA HIS A 87 -9.63 -0.61 8.38
C HIS A 87 -8.61 -1.75 8.59
N ASP A 88 -9.01 -2.96 8.23
CA ASP A 88 -8.19 -4.16 8.42
C ASP A 88 -7.27 -4.41 7.22
N THR A 89 -7.76 -4.11 6.00
CA THR A 89 -7.03 -4.33 4.74
C THR A 89 -7.15 -3.12 3.81
N ASN A 90 -6.23 -3.01 2.85
CA ASN A 90 -6.32 -2.00 1.80
C ASN A 90 -7.64 -2.12 1.01
N GLU A 91 -8.10 -3.35 0.72
CA GLU A 91 -9.34 -3.60 -0.02
C GLU A 91 -10.56 -3.06 0.74
N THR A 92 -10.59 -3.23 2.07
CA THR A 92 -11.63 -2.64 2.92
C THR A 92 -11.59 -1.11 2.88
N ALA A 93 -10.39 -0.52 2.94
CA ALA A 93 -10.22 0.92 2.79
C ALA A 93 -10.69 1.39 1.41
N MET A 94 -10.25 0.73 0.32
CA MET A 94 -10.64 1.05 -1.04
C MET A 94 -12.15 0.97 -1.25
N ALA A 95 -12.79 -0.11 -0.77
CA ALA A 95 -14.25 -0.26 -0.87
C ALA A 95 -14.97 0.94 -0.22
N LYS A 96 -14.50 1.44 0.92
CA LYS A 96 -15.06 2.61 1.59
C LYS A 96 -14.78 3.90 0.82
N LEU A 97 -13.53 4.09 0.35
CA LEU A 97 -13.09 5.33 -0.32
C LEU A 97 -13.73 5.51 -1.70
N THR A 98 -14.12 4.42 -2.37
CA THR A 98 -14.68 4.44 -3.74
C THR A 98 -16.19 4.20 -3.80
N ALA A 99 -16.84 3.79 -2.69
CA ALA A 99 -18.27 3.43 -2.67
C ALA A 99 -19.21 4.60 -2.97
N ASN A 100 -18.82 5.82 -2.59
CA ASN A 100 -19.65 7.02 -2.72
C ASN A 100 -18.80 8.20 -3.21
N ALA A 101 -19.46 9.20 -3.77
CA ALA A 101 -18.81 10.44 -4.19
C ALA A 101 -18.07 11.14 -3.02
N ASP A 102 -18.56 11.00 -1.80
CA ASP A 102 -17.90 11.47 -0.56
C ASP A 102 -17.87 10.32 0.45
N SER A 103 -16.69 9.85 0.76
CA SER A 103 -16.48 8.76 1.73
C SER A 103 -16.56 9.22 3.19
N GLY A 104 -16.56 10.54 3.43
CA GLY A 104 -16.43 11.14 4.75
C GLY A 104 -15.03 10.98 5.37
N ILE A 105 -14.04 10.58 4.57
CA ILE A 105 -12.63 10.47 4.96
C ILE A 105 -11.86 11.65 4.33
N ASP A 106 -11.06 12.33 5.13
CA ASP A 106 -10.20 13.43 4.68
C ASP A 106 -8.80 12.92 4.30
N VAL A 107 -8.19 12.07 5.16
CA VAL A 107 -6.87 11.47 4.91
C VAL A 107 -6.97 9.96 5.02
N ALA A 108 -6.43 9.26 4.03
CA ALA A 108 -6.34 7.81 4.06
C ALA A 108 -4.88 7.35 4.12
N PHE A 109 -4.63 6.33 4.96
CA PHE A 109 -3.39 5.59 4.96
C PHE A 109 -3.63 4.34 4.12
N VAL A 110 -2.90 4.19 3.02
CA VAL A 110 -3.02 3.07 2.08
C VAL A 110 -1.66 2.74 1.49
N SER A 111 -1.47 1.50 1.03
CA SER A 111 -0.22 1.15 0.36
C SER A 111 -0.12 1.82 -1.03
N GLY A 112 1.11 2.02 -1.51
CA GLY A 112 1.42 2.86 -2.67
C GLY A 112 0.65 2.51 -3.94
N GLN A 113 0.45 1.22 -4.26
CA GLN A 113 -0.34 0.79 -5.41
C GLN A 113 -1.81 1.21 -5.32
N TYR A 114 -2.38 1.27 -4.12
CA TYR A 114 -3.75 1.72 -3.91
C TYR A 114 -3.85 3.26 -3.95
N ALA A 115 -2.81 3.96 -3.48
CA ALA A 115 -2.70 5.41 -3.68
C ALA A 115 -2.62 5.75 -5.18
N GLN A 116 -1.87 4.98 -5.96
CA GLN A 116 -1.81 5.11 -7.42
C GLN A 116 -3.21 4.92 -8.05
N ALA A 117 -3.91 3.83 -7.69
CA ALA A 117 -5.26 3.54 -8.20
C ALA A 117 -6.27 4.66 -7.86
N LEU A 118 -6.23 5.20 -6.65
CA LEU A 118 -7.08 6.34 -6.24
C LEU A 118 -6.76 7.60 -7.04
N ASN A 119 -5.48 7.87 -7.30
CA ASN A 119 -5.06 9.02 -8.10
C ASN A 119 -5.50 8.89 -9.57
N GLU A 120 -5.35 7.71 -10.18
CA GLU A 120 -5.77 7.43 -11.55
C GLU A 120 -7.29 7.57 -11.72
N GLN A 121 -8.06 7.27 -10.67
CA GLN A 121 -9.51 7.51 -10.61
C GLN A 121 -9.88 8.98 -10.34
N GLY A 122 -8.90 9.87 -10.12
CA GLY A 122 -9.13 11.28 -9.85
C GLY A 122 -9.75 11.55 -8.48
N LEU A 123 -9.56 10.67 -7.51
CA LEU A 123 -10.13 10.73 -6.15
C LEU A 123 -9.22 11.41 -5.13
N LEU A 124 -7.99 11.74 -5.49
CA LEU A 124 -7.04 12.39 -4.60
C LEU A 124 -6.90 13.88 -4.87
N GLU A 125 -6.61 14.61 -3.81
CA GLU A 125 -6.17 16.00 -3.86
C GLU A 125 -4.66 16.02 -4.13
N PRO A 126 -4.17 16.82 -5.08
CA PRO A 126 -2.75 17.07 -5.23
C PRO A 126 -2.17 17.65 -3.94
N LEU A 127 -0.95 17.28 -3.59
CA LEU A 127 -0.29 17.83 -2.42
C LEU A 127 0.21 19.26 -2.67
N HIS A 128 -0.07 20.14 -1.73
CA HIS A 128 0.45 21.48 -1.63
C HIS A 128 1.71 21.44 -0.75
N SER A 129 2.87 21.20 -1.35
CA SER A 129 4.14 21.00 -0.64
C SER A 129 4.54 22.17 0.23
N GLU A 130 4.13 23.39 -0.12
CA GLU A 130 4.33 24.62 0.68
C GLU A 130 3.60 24.57 2.03
N LEU A 131 2.55 23.75 2.18
CA LEU A 131 1.83 23.51 3.43
C LEU A 131 2.41 22.34 4.23
N ILE A 132 3.42 21.62 3.69
CA ILE A 132 4.04 20.47 4.32
C ILE A 132 5.57 20.67 4.39
N PRO A 133 6.08 21.67 5.11
CA PRO A 133 7.52 21.95 5.17
C PRO A 133 8.35 20.78 5.68
N ASN A 134 7.78 19.88 6.49
CA ASN A 134 8.44 18.67 6.99
C ASN A 134 8.69 17.59 5.91
N LEU A 135 8.23 17.78 4.64
CA LEU A 135 8.71 16.97 3.51
C LEU A 135 10.24 17.03 3.36
N ALA A 136 10.85 18.14 3.79
CA ALA A 136 12.31 18.29 3.81
C ALA A 136 13.03 17.30 4.75
N ASN A 137 12.31 16.68 5.68
CA ASN A 137 12.85 15.65 6.58
C ASN A 137 12.94 14.26 5.93
N LEU A 138 12.28 14.05 4.77
CA LEU A 138 12.29 12.76 4.09
C LEU A 138 13.67 12.46 3.46
N TYR A 139 13.97 11.17 3.31
CA TYR A 139 15.07 10.76 2.45
C TYR A 139 14.80 11.17 1.00
N PRO A 140 15.82 11.59 0.22
CA PRO A 140 15.63 11.89 -1.21
C PRO A 140 15.04 10.71 -2.01
N GLU A 141 15.34 9.49 -1.58
CA GLU A 141 14.84 8.25 -2.14
C GLU A 141 13.31 8.09 -1.98
N ALA A 142 12.72 8.69 -0.95
CA ALA A 142 11.29 8.65 -0.72
C ALA A 142 10.47 9.39 -1.81
N ALA A 143 11.12 10.32 -2.53
CA ALA A 143 10.52 10.99 -3.68
C ALA A 143 10.72 10.21 -5.01
N GLN A 144 11.36 9.04 -4.98
CA GLN A 144 11.66 8.23 -6.17
C GLN A 144 10.73 7.01 -6.32
N LEU A 145 9.80 6.82 -5.38
CA LEU A 145 8.85 5.71 -5.40
C LEU A 145 8.07 5.72 -6.73
N SER A 146 7.97 4.56 -7.37
CA SER A 146 7.49 4.46 -8.77
C SER A 146 6.05 4.89 -8.95
N PHE A 147 5.22 4.71 -7.92
CA PHE A 147 3.79 5.04 -7.95
C PHE A 147 3.52 6.55 -7.82
N ASP A 148 4.43 7.34 -7.22
CA ASP A 148 4.29 8.80 -7.07
C ASP A 148 5.64 9.53 -7.03
N LYS A 149 6.29 9.64 -8.17
CA LYS A 149 7.57 10.36 -8.27
C LYS A 149 7.39 11.85 -7.94
N GLY A 150 8.11 12.30 -6.92
CA GLY A 150 8.11 13.67 -6.46
C GLY A 150 7.03 13.99 -5.43
N ASN A 151 6.37 12.99 -4.86
CA ASN A 151 5.33 13.15 -3.82
C ASN A 151 4.25 14.16 -4.23
N LYS A 152 3.61 13.91 -5.38
CA LYS A 152 2.62 14.83 -5.97
C LYS A 152 1.23 14.69 -5.36
N PHE A 153 0.88 13.48 -4.92
CA PHE A 153 -0.43 13.15 -4.38
C PHE A 153 -0.36 12.26 -3.13
N SER A 154 0.83 11.80 -2.73
CA SER A 154 1.02 10.94 -1.58
C SER A 154 2.29 11.28 -0.80
N VAL A 155 2.25 11.04 0.51
CA VAL A 155 3.41 11.19 1.39
C VAL A 155 3.71 9.83 2.02
N PRO A 156 4.88 9.23 1.77
CA PRO A 156 5.21 7.94 2.35
C PRO A 156 5.31 8.03 3.87
N TYR A 157 4.65 7.08 4.54
CA TYR A 157 4.57 6.95 5.99
C TYR A 157 5.51 5.85 6.51
N THR A 158 5.46 4.68 5.89
CA THR A 158 6.39 3.58 6.15
C THR A 158 6.87 2.98 4.84
N TRP A 159 7.99 2.29 4.87
CA TRP A 159 8.49 1.50 3.76
C TRP A 159 9.28 0.30 4.24
N GLY A 160 9.36 -0.71 3.41
CA GLY A 160 10.08 -1.93 3.73
C GLY A 160 10.15 -2.90 2.56
N THR A 161 10.50 -4.11 2.87
CA THR A 161 10.63 -5.21 1.92
C THR A 161 10.12 -6.51 2.53
N THR A 162 9.83 -7.48 1.71
CA THR A 162 9.50 -8.84 2.11
C THR A 162 10.74 -9.72 2.06
N GLY A 163 10.83 -10.69 2.93
CA GLY A 163 11.96 -11.60 2.97
C GLY A 163 11.65 -12.87 3.71
N ILE A 164 12.70 -13.59 4.08
CA ILE A 164 12.63 -14.81 4.85
C ILE A 164 13.03 -14.53 6.30
N CYS A 165 12.09 -14.73 7.20
CA CYS A 165 12.29 -14.71 8.64
C CYS A 165 12.54 -16.14 9.11
N TYR A 166 13.62 -16.42 9.85
CA TYR A 166 13.98 -17.80 10.18
C TYR A 166 14.61 -17.96 11.57
N ARG A 167 14.46 -19.16 12.13
CA ARG A 167 15.05 -19.61 13.38
C ARG A 167 16.43 -20.20 13.16
N THR A 168 17.47 -19.57 13.72
CA THR A 168 18.87 -20.02 13.59
C THR A 168 19.17 -21.34 14.31
N ASP A 169 18.38 -21.69 15.32
CA ASP A 169 18.50 -22.95 16.05
C ASP A 169 17.74 -24.13 15.41
N LEU A 170 16.82 -23.84 14.47
CA LEU A 170 16.05 -24.86 13.75
C LEU A 170 16.52 -25.02 12.30
N VAL A 171 17.00 -23.95 11.68
CA VAL A 171 17.47 -23.94 10.29
C VAL A 171 18.99 -24.04 10.28
N LYS A 172 19.51 -25.20 9.86
CA LYS A 172 20.95 -25.52 9.90
C LYS A 172 21.80 -24.61 9.00
N THR A 173 21.26 -24.30 7.84
CA THR A 173 21.94 -23.42 6.85
C THR A 173 21.07 -22.18 6.66
N PRO A 174 21.61 -20.97 6.90
CA PRO A 174 20.86 -19.74 6.66
C PRO A 174 20.30 -19.69 5.24
N PRO A 175 19.02 -19.33 5.05
CA PRO A 175 18.44 -19.23 3.72
C PRO A 175 19.08 -18.07 2.95
N THR A 176 19.23 -18.24 1.64
CA THR A 176 19.82 -17.25 0.73
C THR A 176 19.00 -17.06 -0.54
N SER A 177 17.98 -17.88 -0.73
CA SER A 177 17.19 -17.96 -1.95
C SER A 177 15.71 -18.19 -1.60
N TRP A 178 14.81 -17.70 -2.43
CA TRP A 178 13.39 -18.06 -2.33
C TRP A 178 13.17 -19.57 -2.51
N ASN A 179 14.08 -20.27 -3.21
CA ASN A 179 14.02 -21.72 -3.28
C ASN A 179 14.15 -22.41 -1.91
N ASP A 180 14.89 -21.81 -0.97
CA ASP A 180 15.04 -22.37 0.39
C ASP A 180 13.69 -22.35 1.15
N LEU A 181 12.81 -21.40 0.82
CA LEU A 181 11.44 -21.33 1.33
C LEU A 181 10.51 -22.28 0.55
N LEU A 182 10.53 -22.22 -0.79
CA LEU A 182 9.61 -22.95 -1.66
C LEU A 182 9.88 -24.45 -1.71
N ASN A 183 11.12 -24.87 -1.45
CA ASN A 183 11.56 -26.27 -1.46
C ASN A 183 12.46 -26.55 -0.24
N PRO A 184 11.92 -26.44 0.98
CA PRO A 184 12.69 -26.61 2.20
C PRO A 184 13.18 -28.03 2.39
N SER A 185 14.24 -28.19 3.20
CA SER A 185 14.73 -29.51 3.60
C SER A 185 13.65 -30.31 4.36
N ALA A 186 13.71 -31.64 4.24
CA ALA A 186 12.67 -32.53 4.79
C ALA A 186 12.47 -32.40 6.31
N ASP A 187 13.49 -32.00 7.06
CA ASP A 187 13.43 -31.78 8.52
C ASP A 187 12.65 -30.51 8.91
N LEU A 188 12.38 -29.62 7.94
CA LEU A 188 11.55 -28.43 8.11
C LEU A 188 10.08 -28.62 7.70
N LYS A 189 9.70 -29.80 7.23
CA LYS A 189 8.33 -30.08 6.82
C LYS A 189 7.33 -29.77 7.93
N GLY A 190 6.28 -29.01 7.59
CA GLY A 190 5.25 -28.54 8.53
C GLY A 190 5.69 -27.37 9.45
N LYS A 191 6.88 -26.78 9.18
CA LYS A 191 7.40 -25.60 9.90
C LYS A 191 7.74 -24.43 8.98
N VAL A 192 7.28 -24.50 7.73
CA VAL A 192 7.52 -23.46 6.73
C VAL A 192 6.19 -22.81 6.38
N THR A 193 6.17 -21.47 6.39
CA THR A 193 4.94 -20.70 6.24
C THR A 193 5.12 -19.62 5.18
N MET A 194 4.12 -19.42 4.33
CA MET A 194 4.01 -18.30 3.40
C MET A 194 2.77 -17.46 3.73
N MET A 195 2.76 -16.23 3.23
CA MET A 195 1.59 -15.36 3.27
C MET A 195 0.53 -15.79 2.25
N THR A 196 -0.73 -15.43 2.50
CA THR A 196 -1.86 -15.68 1.59
C THR A 196 -2.27 -14.45 0.80
N THR A 197 -1.83 -13.27 1.22
CA THR A 197 -2.12 -12.00 0.55
C THR A 197 -1.60 -12.04 -0.89
N GLU A 198 -2.48 -11.84 -1.86
CA GLU A 198 -2.37 -12.19 -3.28
C GLU A 198 -1.02 -11.87 -3.94
N ARG A 199 -0.54 -10.62 -3.78
CA ARG A 199 0.72 -10.18 -4.41
C ARG A 199 1.92 -10.81 -3.73
N TRP A 200 1.91 -10.92 -2.41
CA TRP A 200 2.98 -11.53 -1.62
C TRP A 200 3.00 -13.04 -1.75
N LEU A 201 1.84 -13.72 -1.84
CA LEU A 201 1.79 -15.16 -2.15
C LEU A 201 2.54 -15.49 -3.45
N ALA A 202 2.44 -14.63 -4.47
CA ALA A 202 3.10 -14.86 -5.76
C ALA A 202 4.59 -14.48 -5.77
N LEU A 203 5.01 -13.56 -4.90
CA LEU A 203 6.33 -12.93 -4.87
C LEU A 203 7.49 -13.95 -4.83
N PRO A 204 7.54 -14.92 -3.88
CA PRO A 204 8.63 -15.88 -3.80
C PRO A 204 8.82 -16.69 -5.09
N ALA A 205 7.71 -17.12 -5.70
CA ALA A 205 7.75 -17.91 -6.92
C ALA A 205 8.17 -17.08 -8.14
N LEU A 206 7.65 -15.87 -8.27
CA LEU A 206 8.03 -14.95 -9.35
C LEU A 206 9.50 -14.57 -9.26
N LYS A 207 9.99 -14.18 -8.09
CA LYS A 207 11.40 -13.84 -7.90
C LYS A 207 12.32 -15.05 -8.09
N GLN A 208 11.95 -16.23 -7.64
CA GLN A 208 12.71 -17.46 -7.90
C GLN A 208 12.85 -17.75 -9.39
N LEU A 209 11.86 -17.39 -10.20
CA LEU A 209 11.90 -17.53 -11.67
C LEU A 209 12.62 -16.36 -12.37
N GLY A 210 13.09 -15.34 -11.64
CA GLY A 210 13.68 -14.13 -12.22
C GLY A 210 12.66 -13.23 -12.93
N LEU A 211 11.38 -13.33 -12.53
CA LEU A 211 10.27 -12.60 -13.13
C LEU A 211 9.91 -11.35 -12.30
N SER A 212 9.24 -10.40 -12.94
CA SER A 212 8.67 -9.24 -12.28
C SER A 212 7.52 -9.64 -11.37
N ILE A 213 7.44 -9.05 -10.15
CA ILE A 213 6.29 -9.20 -9.25
C ILE A 213 5.05 -8.46 -9.77
N ASN A 214 5.21 -7.66 -10.81
CA ASN A 214 4.14 -6.91 -11.47
C ASN A 214 3.74 -7.54 -12.82
N THR A 215 4.21 -8.76 -13.12
CA THR A 215 3.88 -9.41 -14.39
C THR A 215 2.38 -9.63 -14.55
N THR A 216 1.86 -9.36 -15.74
CA THR A 216 0.48 -9.68 -16.13
C THR A 216 0.42 -10.78 -17.21
N ASP A 217 1.58 -11.37 -17.53
CA ASP A 217 1.70 -12.45 -18.51
C ASP A 217 1.17 -13.77 -17.93
N ASP A 218 0.17 -14.36 -18.60
CA ASP A 218 -0.51 -15.57 -18.13
C ASP A 218 0.43 -16.79 -18.07
N LYS A 219 1.45 -16.87 -18.95
CA LYS A 219 2.41 -17.97 -18.92
C LYS A 219 3.35 -17.86 -17.73
N GLN A 220 3.80 -16.64 -17.42
CA GLN A 220 4.65 -16.39 -16.25
C GLN A 220 3.89 -16.67 -14.95
N LEU A 221 2.63 -16.23 -14.85
CA LEU A 221 1.77 -16.52 -13.70
C LEU A 221 1.46 -18.01 -13.57
N ALA A 222 1.30 -18.75 -14.68
CA ALA A 222 1.15 -20.21 -14.67
C ALA A 222 2.42 -20.90 -14.13
N GLN A 223 3.62 -20.46 -14.55
CA GLN A 223 4.89 -20.98 -14.02
C GLN A 223 5.03 -20.73 -12.52
N ALA A 224 4.68 -19.54 -12.05
CA ALA A 224 4.68 -19.23 -10.62
C ALA A 224 3.69 -20.12 -9.85
N LYS A 225 2.48 -20.31 -10.39
CA LYS A 225 1.47 -21.21 -9.81
C LYS A 225 1.98 -22.64 -9.65
N ASP A 226 2.65 -23.18 -10.68
CA ASP A 226 3.19 -24.54 -10.63
C ASP A 226 4.22 -24.70 -9.49
N LEU A 227 5.08 -23.69 -9.27
CA LEU A 227 6.01 -23.69 -8.13
C LEU A 227 5.28 -23.64 -6.79
N LEU A 228 4.26 -22.79 -6.67
CA LEU A 228 3.47 -22.67 -5.44
C LEU A 228 2.69 -23.93 -5.11
N LEU A 229 2.09 -24.59 -6.12
CA LEU A 229 1.42 -25.87 -5.95
C LEU A 229 2.40 -26.96 -5.49
N LYS A 230 3.61 -26.99 -6.07
CA LYS A 230 4.66 -27.91 -5.64
C LYS A 230 5.09 -27.67 -4.19
N ALA A 231 5.28 -26.40 -3.81
CA ALA A 231 5.61 -26.02 -2.42
C ALA A 231 4.50 -26.48 -1.46
N LYS A 232 3.22 -26.27 -1.83
CA LYS A 232 2.07 -26.72 -1.06
C LYS A 232 2.04 -28.25 -0.87
N GLN A 233 2.24 -29.01 -1.95
CA GLN A 233 2.36 -30.48 -1.88
C GLN A 233 3.53 -30.92 -0.99
N GLY A 234 4.59 -30.11 -0.91
CA GLY A 234 5.72 -30.28 0.01
C GLY A 234 5.40 -30.07 1.48
N GLY A 235 4.20 -29.55 1.80
CA GLY A 235 3.75 -29.28 3.19
C GLY A 235 3.93 -27.82 3.63
N MET A 236 3.91 -26.87 2.69
CA MET A 236 3.85 -25.45 2.98
C MET A 236 2.60 -25.11 3.78
N LEU A 237 2.76 -24.30 4.81
CA LEU A 237 1.67 -23.71 5.61
C LEU A 237 1.44 -22.26 5.17
N TYR A 238 0.26 -21.74 5.50
CA TYR A 238 -0.13 -20.36 5.16
C TYR A 238 -0.61 -19.62 6.39
N ASP A 239 -0.09 -18.40 6.61
CA ASP A 239 -0.43 -17.58 7.78
C ASP A 239 0.03 -16.13 7.56
N ASP A 240 -0.89 -15.18 7.64
CA ASP A 240 -0.61 -13.76 7.46
C ASP A 240 -0.43 -13.00 8.80
N THR A 241 -0.84 -13.59 9.95
CA THR A 241 -0.98 -12.82 11.18
C THR A 241 -0.29 -13.43 12.40
N THR A 242 -0.15 -14.76 12.47
CA THR A 242 0.37 -15.43 13.68
C THR A 242 1.79 -15.98 13.53
N PHE A 243 2.39 -15.85 12.35
CA PHE A 243 3.69 -16.43 12.04
C PHE A 243 4.82 -15.93 12.97
N GLY A 244 4.79 -14.66 13.39
CA GLY A 244 5.77 -14.11 14.34
C GLY A 244 5.75 -14.84 15.69
N ALA A 245 4.56 -15.04 16.25
CA ALA A 245 4.37 -15.79 17.49
C ALA A 245 4.78 -17.27 17.34
N LYS A 246 4.51 -17.90 16.20
CA LYS A 246 4.94 -19.27 15.88
C LYS A 246 6.48 -19.38 15.77
N LEU A 247 7.13 -18.39 15.15
CA LEU A 247 8.60 -18.30 15.15
C LEU A 247 9.15 -18.20 16.57
N GLU A 248 8.63 -17.31 17.39
CA GLU A 248 9.09 -17.14 18.76
C GLU A 248 9.01 -18.43 19.58
N LYS A 249 7.92 -19.18 19.42
CA LYS A 249 7.70 -20.48 20.09
C LYS A 249 8.48 -21.65 19.46
N GLY A 250 9.03 -21.48 18.25
CA GLY A 250 9.69 -22.55 17.49
C GLY A 250 8.70 -23.52 16.79
N GLU A 251 7.45 -23.14 16.69
CA GLU A 251 6.42 -23.83 15.92
C GLU A 251 6.61 -23.63 14.42
N ALA A 252 7.12 -22.45 14.00
CA ALA A 252 7.63 -22.18 12.66
C ALA A 252 9.16 -22.04 12.68
N ALA A 253 9.80 -22.42 11.59
CA ALA A 253 11.24 -22.35 11.41
C ALA A 253 11.65 -21.39 10.29
N LEU A 254 10.89 -21.32 9.22
CA LEU A 254 11.15 -20.53 8.03
C LEU A 254 9.83 -19.91 7.56
N VAL A 255 9.80 -18.59 7.41
CA VAL A 255 8.56 -17.85 7.14
C VAL A 255 8.82 -16.73 6.15
N GLU A 256 7.95 -16.60 5.14
CA GLU A 256 7.82 -15.36 4.38
C GLU A 256 7.21 -14.28 5.27
N ALA A 257 7.86 -13.13 5.37
CA ALA A 257 7.41 -12.06 6.25
C ALA A 257 7.77 -10.68 5.70
N TRP A 258 6.93 -9.70 6.00
CA TRP A 258 7.36 -8.29 5.95
C TRP A 258 8.42 -8.06 7.02
N ASP A 259 9.41 -7.25 6.69
CA ASP A 259 10.62 -7.06 7.49
C ASP A 259 10.38 -6.62 8.94
N GLY A 260 9.47 -5.67 9.18
CA GLY A 260 9.13 -5.20 10.53
C GLY A 260 8.35 -6.22 11.38
N TRP A 261 7.69 -7.21 10.73
CA TRP A 261 6.95 -8.26 11.43
C TRP A 261 7.81 -9.47 11.79
N CYS A 262 9.06 -9.50 11.35
CA CYS A 262 10.03 -10.50 11.75
C CYS A 262 10.55 -10.17 13.17
N PRO A 263 10.28 -10.99 14.21
CA PRO A 263 10.59 -10.65 15.59
C PRO A 263 12.10 -10.82 15.89
N THR A 264 12.94 -10.08 15.20
CA THR A 264 14.42 -10.16 15.28
C THR A 264 15.00 -9.66 16.60
N THR A 265 14.17 -9.07 17.48
CA THR A 265 14.53 -8.83 18.89
C THR A 265 14.87 -10.13 19.63
N ASN A 266 14.29 -11.26 19.21
CA ASN A 266 14.72 -12.57 19.65
C ASN A 266 16.03 -12.95 18.91
N PRO A 267 17.17 -13.17 19.63
CA PRO A 267 18.47 -13.40 19.00
C PRO A 267 18.54 -14.69 18.17
N LYS A 268 17.57 -15.60 18.34
CA LYS A 268 17.44 -16.83 17.53
C LYS A 268 16.73 -16.61 16.22
N ILE A 269 16.16 -15.43 16.00
CA ILE A 269 15.41 -15.10 14.79
C ILE A 269 16.20 -14.10 13.95
N LYS A 270 16.29 -14.37 12.66
CA LYS A 270 16.97 -13.52 11.68
C LYS A 270 16.07 -13.28 10.49
N PHE A 271 16.32 -12.17 9.82
CA PHE A 271 15.69 -11.79 8.56
C PHE A 271 16.72 -11.75 7.44
N VAL A 272 16.34 -12.18 6.26
CA VAL A 272 17.17 -12.09 5.05
C VAL A 272 16.31 -11.77 3.84
N VAL A 273 16.80 -10.89 2.98
CA VAL A 273 16.25 -10.70 1.63
C VAL A 273 16.97 -11.69 0.72
N PRO A 274 16.25 -12.59 0.03
CA PRO A 274 16.86 -13.56 -0.88
C PRO A 274 17.61 -12.90 -2.03
N LYS A 275 18.62 -13.60 -2.57
CA LYS A 275 19.51 -13.10 -3.63
C LYS A 275 18.81 -12.76 -4.94
N GLU A 276 17.66 -13.37 -5.20
CA GLU A 276 16.82 -13.09 -6.37
C GLU A 276 16.12 -11.74 -6.26
N GLY A 277 16.27 -11.05 -5.12
CA GLY A 277 15.59 -9.80 -4.81
C GLY A 277 14.21 -10.01 -4.23
N SER A 278 13.54 -8.90 -3.96
CA SER A 278 12.19 -8.86 -3.37
C SER A 278 11.43 -7.63 -3.84
N ASP A 279 10.36 -7.30 -3.14
CA ASP A 279 9.59 -6.09 -3.34
C ASP A 279 10.20 -4.88 -2.62
N LEU A 280 9.68 -3.72 -2.96
CA LEU A 280 9.67 -2.50 -2.17
C LEU A 280 8.21 -2.12 -1.96
N TRP A 281 7.72 -2.27 -0.75
CA TRP A 281 6.40 -1.78 -0.37
C TRP A 281 6.52 -0.44 0.38
N SER A 282 5.50 0.39 0.29
CA SER A 282 5.39 1.61 1.07
C SER A 282 3.92 1.88 1.37
N ASP A 283 3.62 2.22 2.62
CA ASP A 283 2.33 2.76 3.01
C ASP A 283 2.42 4.28 3.03
N THR A 284 1.38 4.93 2.56
CA THR A 284 1.36 6.35 2.28
C THR A 284 0.16 7.04 2.90
N MET A 285 0.28 8.33 3.13
CA MET A 285 -0.81 9.23 3.46
C MET A 285 -1.27 9.93 2.18
N VAL A 286 -2.58 9.91 1.90
CA VAL A 286 -3.21 10.60 0.78
C VAL A 286 -4.37 11.45 1.27
N ILE A 287 -4.62 12.59 0.61
CA ILE A 287 -5.76 13.47 0.92
C ILE A 287 -6.86 13.18 -0.09
N MET A 288 -8.08 12.93 0.39
CA MET A 288 -9.21 12.71 -0.49
C MET A 288 -9.66 14.02 -1.12
N LYS A 289 -9.94 14.00 -2.43
CA LYS A 289 -10.35 15.19 -3.20
C LYS A 289 -11.62 15.85 -2.66
N THR A 290 -12.51 15.05 -2.07
CA THR A 290 -13.78 15.49 -1.49
C THR A 290 -13.65 16.10 -0.10
N SER A 291 -12.45 16.03 0.50
CA SER A 291 -12.19 16.68 1.80
C SER A 291 -12.50 18.18 1.73
N LYS A 292 -13.25 18.65 2.72
CA LYS A 292 -13.53 20.06 2.96
C LYS A 292 -12.56 20.69 3.96
N ASN A 293 -11.63 19.88 4.48
CA ASN A 293 -10.69 20.23 5.54
C ASN A 293 -9.25 20.10 5.02
N LYS A 294 -9.00 20.58 3.79
CA LYS A 294 -7.73 20.34 3.08
C LYS A 294 -6.53 20.96 3.78
N GLU A 295 -6.70 22.14 4.37
CA GLU A 295 -5.63 22.80 5.14
C GLU A 295 -5.30 21.99 6.41
N ALA A 296 -6.32 21.50 7.13
CA ALA A 296 -6.12 20.64 8.29
C ALA A 296 -5.48 19.29 7.88
N ALA A 297 -5.82 18.74 6.71
CA ALA A 297 -5.22 17.53 6.18
C ALA A 297 -3.72 17.71 5.90
N HIS A 298 -3.33 18.81 5.27
CA HIS A 298 -1.91 19.14 5.05
C HIS A 298 -1.16 19.38 6.36
N ALA A 299 -1.77 20.13 7.30
CA ALA A 299 -1.20 20.37 8.61
C ALA A 299 -1.03 19.07 9.42
N PHE A 300 -1.99 18.14 9.31
CA PHE A 300 -1.89 16.81 9.92
C PHE A 300 -0.72 16.02 9.33
N ILE A 301 -0.59 15.93 8.00
CA ILE A 301 0.53 15.25 7.35
C ILE A 301 1.86 15.88 7.77
N ASN A 302 1.92 17.22 7.78
CA ASN A 302 3.11 17.92 8.25
C ASN A 302 3.46 17.57 9.71
N TYR A 303 2.46 17.45 10.58
CA TYR A 303 2.63 17.05 11.97
C TYR A 303 3.15 15.61 12.10
N ILE A 304 2.60 14.67 11.32
CA ILE A 304 3.10 13.29 11.30
C ILE A 304 4.57 13.24 10.88
N LEU A 305 5.00 14.08 9.94
CA LEU A 305 6.39 14.16 9.49
C LEU A 305 7.34 14.88 10.46
N ASP A 306 6.86 15.42 11.59
CA ASP A 306 7.76 15.87 12.67
C ASP A 306 8.63 14.67 13.13
N PRO A 307 9.95 14.83 13.22
CA PRO A 307 10.84 13.73 13.57
C PRO A 307 10.49 13.02 14.89
N ALA A 308 10.06 13.77 15.90
CA ALA A 308 9.68 13.22 17.20
C ALA A 308 8.35 12.45 17.15
N VAL A 309 7.45 12.83 16.24
CA VAL A 309 6.17 12.14 16.03
C VAL A 309 6.40 10.91 15.16
N HIS A 310 7.14 11.05 14.05
CA HIS A 310 7.31 9.97 13.08
C HIS A 310 8.24 8.84 13.59
N SER A 311 9.19 9.14 14.49
CA SER A 311 10.06 8.11 15.09
C SER A 311 9.28 7.06 15.89
N TRP A 312 8.07 7.43 16.40
CA TRP A 312 7.19 6.49 17.10
C TRP A 312 6.92 5.21 16.29
N VAL A 313 6.80 5.32 14.98
CA VAL A 313 6.57 4.18 14.08
C VAL A 313 7.72 3.18 14.15
N GLY A 314 8.96 3.65 14.03
CA GLY A 314 10.15 2.80 14.15
C GLY A 314 10.29 2.16 15.53
N GLU A 315 9.86 2.87 16.58
CA GLU A 315 9.94 2.38 17.97
C GLU A 315 8.86 1.34 18.30
N ASN A 316 7.65 1.50 17.77
CA ASN A 316 6.47 0.74 18.23
C ASN A 316 5.94 -0.25 17.21
N ILE A 317 6.08 0.03 15.89
CA ILE A 317 5.66 -0.86 14.79
C ILE A 317 6.86 -1.64 14.24
N LEU A 318 8.09 -1.15 14.48
CA LEU A 318 9.34 -1.71 13.99
C LEU A 318 9.49 -1.63 12.45
N TYR A 319 8.73 -0.75 11.81
CA TYR A 319 8.91 -0.42 10.41
C TYR A 319 9.85 0.78 10.24
N LYS A 320 10.62 0.76 9.16
CA LYS A 320 11.40 1.93 8.75
C LYS A 320 10.46 3.04 8.32
N VAL A 321 10.81 4.26 8.72
CA VAL A 321 10.12 5.44 8.22
C VAL A 321 10.95 6.12 7.13
N PRO A 322 10.33 6.63 6.06
CA PRO A 322 11.02 7.32 4.98
C PRO A 322 11.49 8.73 5.39
N ASN A 323 11.46 9.05 6.66
CA ASN A 323 11.86 10.30 7.29
C ASN A 323 13.26 10.17 7.89
N LYS A 324 14.26 10.78 7.23
CA LYS A 324 15.66 10.73 7.65
C LYS A 324 15.85 11.30 9.07
N ALA A 325 15.25 12.45 9.35
CA ALA A 325 15.41 13.11 10.65
C ALA A 325 14.78 12.27 11.78
N ALA A 326 13.68 11.57 11.51
CA ALA A 326 13.08 10.63 12.47
C ALA A 326 13.95 9.40 12.68
N MET A 327 14.53 8.83 11.62
CA MET A 327 15.47 7.70 11.76
C MET A 327 16.76 8.10 12.49
N ASP A 328 17.31 9.28 12.22
CA ASP A 328 18.47 9.80 12.95
C ASP A 328 18.16 9.97 14.44
N LEU A 329 16.94 10.43 14.77
CA LEU A 329 16.46 10.55 16.15
C LEU A 329 16.32 9.17 16.83
N LEU A 330 15.72 8.20 16.13
CA LEU A 330 15.57 6.82 16.58
C LEU A 330 16.94 6.18 16.85
N ILE A 331 17.87 6.33 15.92
CA ILE A 331 19.25 5.82 16.08
C ILE A 331 19.93 6.42 17.30
N LYS A 332 19.78 7.72 17.52
CA LYS A 332 20.37 8.42 18.66
C LYS A 332 19.80 7.94 19.99
N ASN A 333 18.48 7.71 20.06
CA ASN A 333 17.77 7.46 21.31
C ASN A 333 17.63 5.97 21.65
N ASN A 334 17.62 5.07 20.65
CA ASN A 334 17.27 3.66 20.78
C ASN A 334 18.27 2.72 20.09
N GLN A 335 19.58 2.88 20.36
CA GLN A 335 20.63 2.05 19.76
C GLN A 335 20.42 0.55 20.00
N ASP A 336 19.96 0.17 21.20
CA ASP A 336 19.67 -1.23 21.54
C ASP A 336 18.53 -1.83 20.72
N LEU A 337 17.48 -1.04 20.42
CA LEU A 337 16.38 -1.47 19.56
C LEU A 337 16.89 -1.76 18.16
N LEU A 338 17.68 -0.84 17.60
CA LEU A 338 18.27 -0.99 16.27
C LEU A 338 19.22 -2.19 16.20
N ALA A 339 20.09 -2.35 17.20
CA ALA A 339 21.02 -3.48 17.25
C ALA A 339 20.30 -4.84 17.23
N LYS A 340 19.11 -4.91 17.83
CA LYS A 340 18.28 -6.11 17.89
C LYS A 340 17.38 -6.29 16.67
N ASN A 341 17.00 -5.19 15.99
CA ASN A 341 16.13 -5.21 14.80
C ASN A 341 16.93 -4.92 13.53
N THR A 342 17.56 -5.94 12.97
CA THR A 342 18.37 -5.80 11.75
C THR A 342 17.58 -5.26 10.56
N PRO A 343 16.28 -5.56 10.36
CA PRO A 343 15.50 -4.94 9.30
C PRO A 343 15.44 -3.41 9.37
N LEU A 344 15.42 -2.81 10.57
CA LEU A 344 15.44 -1.35 10.74
C LEU A 344 16.74 -0.70 10.26
N GLN A 345 17.82 -1.48 10.13
CA GLN A 345 19.14 -0.99 9.70
C GLN A 345 19.32 -0.94 8.19
N MET A 346 18.39 -1.52 7.40
CA MET A 346 18.46 -1.46 5.94
C MET A 346 18.42 0.00 5.47
N THR A 347 19.37 0.35 4.63
CA THR A 347 19.47 1.70 4.07
C THR A 347 18.39 1.93 2.99
N PRO A 348 18.01 3.20 2.70
CA PRO A 348 17.14 3.52 1.57
C PRO A 348 17.64 2.96 0.23
N ALA A 349 18.96 3.01 -0.01
CA ALA A 349 19.55 2.47 -1.22
C ALA A 349 19.43 0.94 -1.34
N GLU A 350 19.41 0.22 -0.23
CA GLU A 350 19.12 -1.22 -0.20
C GLU A 350 17.66 -1.50 -0.49
N LEU A 351 16.74 -0.71 0.08
CA LEU A 351 15.30 -0.83 -0.18
C LEU A 351 14.97 -0.57 -1.65
N LEU A 352 15.57 0.44 -2.26
CA LEU A 352 15.35 0.77 -3.68
C LEU A 352 15.86 -0.30 -4.67
N LYS A 353 16.59 -1.33 -4.21
CA LYS A 353 16.88 -2.51 -5.03
C LYS A 353 15.66 -3.43 -5.17
N GLY A 354 14.68 -3.30 -4.27
CA GLY A 354 13.41 -3.98 -4.36
C GLY A 354 12.57 -3.46 -5.52
N GLU A 355 11.73 -4.32 -6.07
CA GLU A 355 10.79 -3.94 -7.11
C GLU A 355 9.52 -3.38 -6.47
N SER A 356 9.19 -2.12 -6.77
CA SER A 356 7.95 -1.52 -6.25
C SER A 356 6.72 -2.28 -6.73
N ILE A 357 5.81 -2.58 -5.81
CA ILE A 357 4.47 -3.06 -6.16
C ILE A 357 3.71 -1.87 -6.76
N VAL A 358 3.15 -2.06 -7.96
CA VAL A 358 2.34 -1.05 -8.65
C VAL A 358 0.91 -1.53 -8.81
N ASP A 359 -0.01 -0.60 -9.05
CA ASP A 359 -1.37 -0.96 -9.45
C ASP A 359 -1.35 -1.65 -10.82
N LEU A 360 -2.14 -2.72 -10.96
CA LEU A 360 -2.28 -3.48 -12.18
C LEU A 360 -3.68 -3.33 -12.80
N GLY A 361 -4.50 -2.46 -12.24
CA GLY A 361 -5.87 -2.27 -12.68
C GLY A 361 -6.64 -3.61 -12.71
N GLU A 362 -7.36 -3.87 -13.79
CA GLU A 362 -8.13 -5.11 -13.99
C GLU A 362 -7.27 -6.38 -13.94
N ALA A 363 -5.98 -6.28 -14.29
CA ALA A 363 -5.08 -7.42 -14.26
C ALA A 363 -4.76 -7.91 -12.83
N SER A 364 -5.07 -7.15 -11.80
CA SER A 364 -4.99 -7.59 -10.39
C SER A 364 -5.83 -8.83 -10.14
N THR A 365 -6.94 -9.01 -10.88
CA THR A 365 -7.80 -10.21 -10.79
C THR A 365 -7.08 -11.52 -11.13
N LYS A 366 -5.96 -11.46 -11.86
CA LYS A 366 -5.13 -12.63 -12.15
C LYS A 366 -4.44 -13.17 -10.88
N TYR A 367 -4.01 -12.26 -10.01
CA TYR A 367 -3.41 -12.60 -8.71
C TYR A 367 -4.44 -13.12 -7.72
N THR A 368 -5.64 -12.52 -7.68
CA THR A 368 -6.78 -13.05 -6.90
C THR A 368 -7.13 -14.47 -7.32
N ARG A 369 -7.17 -14.73 -8.64
CA ARG A 369 -7.40 -16.08 -9.16
C ARG A 369 -6.30 -17.05 -8.75
N LEU A 370 -5.03 -16.64 -8.89
CA LEU A 370 -3.89 -17.44 -8.48
C LEU A 370 -3.98 -17.81 -6.99
N ALA A 371 -4.23 -16.85 -6.13
CA ALA A 371 -4.37 -17.06 -4.69
C ALA A 371 -5.55 -18.00 -4.35
N THR A 372 -6.68 -17.83 -5.04
CA THR A 372 -7.86 -18.71 -4.88
C THR A 372 -7.54 -20.13 -5.30
N GLU A 373 -6.85 -20.35 -6.43
CA GLU A 373 -6.49 -21.67 -6.91
C GLU A 373 -5.48 -22.37 -6.00
N ILE A 374 -4.53 -21.62 -5.43
CA ILE A 374 -3.62 -22.16 -4.41
C ILE A 374 -4.39 -22.53 -3.14
N SER A 375 -5.33 -21.72 -2.69
CA SER A 375 -6.13 -21.99 -1.49
C SER A 375 -7.09 -23.17 -1.68
N ALA A 376 -7.77 -23.26 -2.84
CA ALA A 376 -8.77 -24.30 -3.12
C ALA A 376 -8.23 -25.74 -3.18
N ASN A 377 -6.94 -25.91 -3.47
CA ASN A 377 -6.30 -27.22 -3.50
C ASN A 377 -5.85 -27.71 -2.09
N GLN A 378 -6.58 -27.33 -1.04
CA GLN A 378 -6.35 -27.80 0.34
C GLN A 378 -6.91 -29.20 0.57
#